data_67407292b5be68dec3c09b5847358ae7
#
_entry.id   67407292b5be68dec3c09b5847358ae7
#
_cell.length_a   1.000
_cell.length_b   1.000
_cell.length_c   1.000
_cell.angle_alpha   90.00
_cell.angle_beta   90.00
_cell.angle_gamma   90.00
#
_symmetry.space_group_name_H-M   'P 1'
#
loop_
_entity.id
_entity.type
_entity.pdbx_description
1 polymer ?
#
loop_
_entity_poly.entity_id
_entity_poly.type
_entity_poly.pdbx_seq_one_letter_code
_entity_poly.pdbx_strand_id
1 'polypeptide(L)'
;MYVAAGAVCLRFMAYLCMHYILCAGPDPELTRNYQAGVDKVTIIQQEAAMNQKNVKECRRKGKQTMAELADRHVLYEKSVQCVASEYKFVSKTFRKLRKRKARYLREDFCGTAGMCCEWVKRKPDHTAVGVDIDGDVLDWGREHNLSRLKPGAHLRVSLLQEDVCKVTTPKPVDVVLAMNFSYQIFKTREQLGGYFRQVLKGLADDGVLFMDAFGGYESFKEIKEKRKLKGFKYIWEHASYNPISGEILCHIHFSFPDGSKMKRAFTYDWRLWTLPELQELLTEAGFSRVQVYWEQTDDETGEGTGKYKPATVGEADPGWVCFLVAEK
;
A
#
# COMPACT_ATOMS: atom_id res chain seq x y z
N MET A 1 -0.78 -35.72 10.01
CA MET A 1 -0.86 -34.94 8.79
C MET A 1 -1.62 -33.64 9.09
N TYR A 2 -1.09 -32.82 9.98
CA TYR A 2 -1.65 -31.54 10.45
C TYR A 2 -0.49 -30.60 10.87
N VAL A 3 0.27 -30.05 9.92
CA VAL A 3 1.35 -29.08 10.22
C VAL A 3 1.47 -27.98 9.15
N ALA A 4 0.62 -27.94 8.15
CA ALA A 4 0.78 -26.99 7.03
C ALA A 4 -0.17 -25.76 7.06
N ALA A 5 -1.04 -25.60 8.07
CA ALA A 5 -2.04 -24.50 8.06
C ALA A 5 -1.52 -23.16 8.61
N GLY A 6 -0.33 -23.12 9.22
CA GLY A 6 0.21 -21.90 9.85
C GLY A 6 1.11 -21.04 8.96
N ALA A 7 1.64 -21.61 7.88
CA ALA A 7 2.66 -20.92 7.07
C ALA A 7 2.09 -20.08 5.90
N VAL A 8 0.84 -20.25 5.57
CA VAL A 8 0.25 -19.76 4.31
C VAL A 8 -0.46 -18.42 4.48
N CYS A 9 -0.96 -18.11 5.67
CA CYS A 9 -1.51 -16.79 6.03
C CYS A 9 -0.43 -15.68 6.01
N LEU A 10 0.84 -16.08 6.04
CA LEU A 10 2.01 -15.20 5.99
C LEU A 10 2.23 -14.53 4.61
N ARG A 11 1.67 -15.04 3.51
CA ARG A 11 1.97 -14.51 2.15
C ARG A 11 1.26 -13.19 1.85
N PHE A 12 -0.01 -13.01 2.23
CA PHE A 12 -0.68 -11.72 2.13
C PHE A 12 0.00 -10.68 3.04
N MET A 13 0.40 -11.11 4.24
CA MET A 13 1.19 -10.32 5.20
C MET A 13 2.64 -10.10 4.74
N ALA A 14 3.25 -11.07 4.04
CA ALA A 14 4.62 -10.96 3.53
C ALA A 14 4.73 -9.89 2.43
N TYR A 15 3.72 -9.71 1.58
CA TYR A 15 3.68 -8.63 0.59
C TYR A 15 3.85 -7.27 1.26
N LEU A 16 3.05 -6.99 2.29
CA LEU A 16 3.16 -5.75 3.06
C LEU A 16 4.44 -5.69 3.89
N CYS A 17 5.06 -6.84 4.23
CA CYS A 17 6.26 -6.94 5.08
C CYS A 17 7.57 -6.90 4.28
N MET A 18 7.69 -7.65 3.17
CA MET A 18 8.90 -7.66 2.34
C MET A 18 9.16 -6.32 1.68
N HIS A 19 8.11 -5.58 1.30
CA HIS A 19 8.26 -4.23 0.78
C HIS A 19 8.87 -3.29 1.83
N TYR A 20 8.53 -3.48 3.12
CA TYR A 20 9.12 -2.69 4.20
C TYR A 20 10.60 -3.04 4.46
N ILE A 21 10.96 -4.33 4.43
CA ILE A 21 12.36 -4.80 4.63
C ILE A 21 13.25 -4.37 3.46
N LEU A 22 12.74 -4.39 2.23
CA LEU A 22 13.48 -3.97 1.04
C LEU A 22 13.61 -2.43 0.93
N CYS A 23 12.75 -1.66 1.61
CA CYS A 23 12.83 -0.20 1.65
C CYS A 23 13.71 0.32 2.77
N ALA A 24 13.79 -0.41 3.90
CA ALA A 24 14.76 -0.17 4.96
C ALA A 24 16.07 -0.89 4.56
N GLY A 25 16.94 -0.20 3.84
CA GLY A 25 18.32 -0.67 3.67
C GLY A 25 18.93 -1.00 5.05
N PRO A 26 19.98 -1.83 5.12
CA PRO A 26 20.59 -2.20 6.39
C PRO A 26 21.01 -0.92 7.12
N ASP A 27 20.39 -0.69 8.29
CA ASP A 27 20.76 0.39 9.17
C ASP A 27 22.16 0.08 9.70
N PRO A 28 23.17 0.92 9.43
CA PRO A 28 24.54 0.65 9.88
C PRO A 28 24.71 0.59 11.40
N GLU A 29 23.73 1.07 12.18
CA GLU A 29 23.75 0.98 13.64
C GLU A 29 23.30 -0.39 14.17
N LEU A 30 22.53 -1.17 13.40
CA LEU A 30 22.07 -2.50 13.82
C LEU A 30 23.18 -3.55 13.85
N THR A 31 24.22 -3.39 13.04
CA THR A 31 25.35 -4.34 12.96
C THR A 31 26.41 -4.14 14.06
N ARG A 32 26.44 -3.00 14.74
CA ARG A 32 27.38 -2.74 15.85
C ARG A 32 26.89 -3.21 17.21
N ASN A 33 25.62 -3.51 17.39
CA ASN A 33 25.02 -3.83 18.69
C ASN A 33 24.88 -5.33 18.99
N TYR A 34 25.33 -6.23 18.11
CA TYR A 34 25.17 -7.67 18.32
C TYR A 34 26.24 -8.28 19.25
N GLN A 35 27.33 -7.56 19.52
CA GLN A 35 28.45 -8.06 20.33
C GLN A 35 28.39 -7.67 21.83
N ALA A 36 27.42 -6.83 22.23
CA ALA A 36 27.25 -6.33 23.62
C ALA A 36 26.00 -6.88 24.31
N GLY A 37 25.49 -8.02 23.86
CA GLY A 37 24.07 -8.41 24.06
C GLY A 37 23.77 -9.25 25.32
N VAL A 38 24.72 -9.60 26.21
CA VAL A 38 24.43 -10.53 27.31
C VAL A 38 24.09 -9.81 28.63
N ASP A 39 24.64 -8.61 28.89
CA ASP A 39 24.37 -7.87 30.13
C ASP A 39 23.16 -6.93 30.09
N LYS A 40 22.62 -6.68 28.90
CA LYS A 40 21.46 -5.78 28.73
C LYS A 40 20.08 -6.46 28.90
N VAL A 41 20.01 -7.81 28.88
CA VAL A 41 18.71 -8.51 28.99
C VAL A 41 18.11 -8.34 30.38
N THR A 42 18.92 -8.30 31.43
CA THR A 42 18.46 -8.13 32.82
C THR A 42 17.97 -6.71 33.06
N ILE A 43 18.65 -5.70 32.51
CA ILE A 43 18.26 -4.30 32.62
C ILE A 43 16.96 -4.03 31.84
N ILE A 44 16.81 -4.59 30.63
CA ILE A 44 15.60 -4.45 29.82
C ILE A 44 14.37 -5.12 30.49
N GLN A 45 14.58 -6.24 31.19
CA GLN A 45 13.49 -6.89 31.94
C GLN A 45 13.09 -6.08 33.20
N GLN A 46 14.02 -5.46 33.87
CA GLN A 46 13.72 -4.56 35.00
C GLN A 46 13.08 -3.24 34.53
N GLU A 47 13.53 -2.66 33.43
CA GLU A 47 12.90 -1.48 32.81
C GLU A 47 11.49 -1.81 32.26
N ALA A 48 11.28 -3.00 31.70
CA ALA A 48 9.95 -3.45 31.25
C ALA A 48 8.98 -3.64 32.42
N ALA A 49 9.45 -4.18 33.56
CA ALA A 49 8.63 -4.34 34.76
C ALA A 49 8.34 -2.99 35.45
N MET A 50 9.31 -2.07 35.47
CA MET A 50 9.14 -0.71 35.99
C MET A 50 8.22 0.13 35.08
N ASN A 51 8.32 -0.03 33.77
CA ASN A 51 7.39 0.57 32.79
C ASN A 51 5.96 0.05 32.96
N GLN A 52 5.77 -1.24 33.24
CA GLN A 52 4.42 -1.79 33.49
C GLN A 52 3.80 -1.24 34.78
N LYS A 53 4.56 -1.00 35.84
CA LYS A 53 4.09 -0.33 37.04
C LYS A 53 3.75 1.14 36.78
N ASN A 54 4.63 1.86 36.10
CA ASN A 54 4.44 3.27 35.73
C ASN A 54 3.25 3.47 34.79
N VAL A 55 2.99 2.52 33.87
CA VAL A 55 1.81 2.51 32.96
C VAL A 55 0.52 2.33 33.76
N LYS A 56 0.50 1.47 34.82
CA LYS A 56 -0.66 1.33 35.69
C LYS A 56 -0.90 2.56 36.57
N GLU A 57 0.14 3.23 36.99
CA GLU A 57 0.06 4.45 37.81
C GLU A 57 -0.30 5.70 37.00
N CYS A 58 0.16 5.77 35.72
CA CYS A 58 -0.23 6.81 34.76
C CYS A 58 -1.71 6.75 34.37
N ARG A 59 -2.31 5.54 34.26
CA ARG A 59 -3.76 5.38 34.03
C ARG A 59 -4.60 6.01 35.16
N ARG A 60 -4.06 6.08 36.38
CA ARG A 60 -4.73 6.73 37.52
C ARG A 60 -4.67 8.27 37.51
N LYS A 61 -3.83 8.86 36.67
CA LYS A 61 -3.57 10.33 36.63
C LYS A 61 -4.10 11.03 35.37
N GLY A 62 -4.99 10.43 34.58
CA GLY A 62 -5.60 11.08 33.42
C GLY A 62 -4.61 11.36 32.26
N LYS A 63 -3.49 10.64 32.16
CA LYS A 63 -2.56 10.79 31.03
C LYS A 63 -3.13 10.14 29.76
N GLN A 64 -2.98 10.83 28.63
CA GLN A 64 -3.36 10.35 27.32
C GLN A 64 -2.68 9.01 26.99
N THR A 65 -3.42 8.09 26.38
CA THR A 65 -2.91 6.80 25.93
C THR A 65 -2.10 6.93 24.64
N MET A 66 -1.29 5.92 24.32
CA MET A 66 -0.54 5.91 23.04
C MET A 66 -1.49 5.96 21.83
N ALA A 67 -2.67 5.37 21.93
CA ALA A 67 -3.67 5.42 20.86
C ALA A 67 -4.24 6.81 20.63
N GLU A 68 -4.43 7.61 21.70
CA GLU A 68 -4.90 9.00 21.60
C GLU A 68 -3.83 9.96 21.08
N LEU A 69 -2.57 9.66 21.31
CA LEU A 69 -1.43 10.46 20.84
C LEU A 69 -0.96 10.10 19.43
N ALA A 70 -1.35 8.91 18.93
CA ALA A 70 -0.87 8.41 17.65
C ALA A 70 -1.64 9.03 16.48
N ASP A 71 -0.89 9.44 15.46
CA ASP A 71 -1.44 9.85 14.16
C ASP A 71 -1.70 8.62 13.29
N ARG A 72 -2.96 8.47 12.84
CA ARG A 72 -3.38 7.32 12.02
C ARG A 72 -2.68 7.25 10.66
N HIS A 73 -2.37 8.41 10.06
CA HIS A 73 -1.72 8.45 8.75
C HIS A 73 -0.24 8.08 8.85
N VAL A 74 0.44 8.52 9.90
CA VAL A 74 1.82 8.06 10.20
C VAL A 74 1.86 6.54 10.40
N LEU A 75 0.89 5.98 11.11
CA LEU A 75 0.81 4.53 11.33
C LEU A 75 0.51 3.78 10.02
N TYR A 76 -0.37 4.34 9.17
CA TYR A 76 -0.70 3.79 7.87
C TYR A 76 0.52 3.73 6.95
N GLU A 77 1.22 4.85 6.76
CA GLU A 77 2.43 4.91 5.92
C GLU A 77 3.48 3.89 6.36
N LYS A 78 3.70 3.76 7.68
CA LYS A 78 4.63 2.77 8.24
C LYS A 78 4.17 1.32 8.08
N SER A 79 2.89 1.07 7.85
CA SER A 79 2.33 -0.27 7.83
C SER A 79 2.02 -0.78 6.43
N VAL A 80 1.60 0.08 5.52
CA VAL A 80 0.95 -0.32 4.27
C VAL A 80 1.77 0.12 3.06
N GLN A 81 2.41 1.29 3.10
CA GLN A 81 3.05 1.88 1.93
C GLN A 81 4.52 1.51 1.81
N CYS A 82 4.94 1.13 0.60
CA CYS A 82 6.34 1.00 0.23
C CYS A 82 6.65 1.72 -1.08
N VAL A 83 6.43 3.03 -1.09
CA VAL A 83 6.54 3.89 -2.25
C VAL A 83 7.87 3.79 -3.02
N ALA A 84 8.97 3.43 -2.34
CA ALA A 84 10.26 3.26 -2.99
C ALA A 84 10.32 1.99 -3.86
N SER A 85 9.67 0.90 -3.47
CA SER A 85 9.55 -0.32 -4.28
C SER A 85 8.58 -0.14 -5.43
N GLU A 86 7.44 0.49 -5.17
CA GLU A 86 6.46 0.84 -6.20
C GLU A 86 7.10 1.72 -7.28
N TYR A 87 7.83 2.77 -6.89
CA TYR A 87 8.60 3.60 -7.82
C TYR A 87 9.56 2.76 -8.69
N LYS A 88 10.31 1.85 -8.06
CA LYS A 88 11.28 1.00 -8.80
C LYS A 88 10.55 0.11 -9.82
N PHE A 89 9.45 -0.53 -9.40
CA PHE A 89 8.65 -1.38 -10.28
C PHE A 89 8.09 -0.59 -11.46
N VAL A 90 7.37 0.51 -11.19
CA VAL A 90 6.73 1.37 -12.18
C VAL A 90 7.75 1.94 -13.17
N SER A 91 8.82 2.56 -12.66
CA SER A 91 9.85 3.19 -13.51
C SER A 91 10.59 2.17 -14.39
N LYS A 92 10.91 0.99 -13.84
CA LYS A 92 11.59 -0.08 -14.59
C LYS A 92 10.66 -0.68 -15.65
N THR A 93 9.42 -0.94 -15.30
CA THR A 93 8.44 -1.55 -16.20
C THR A 93 8.08 -0.58 -17.33
N PHE A 94 7.75 0.66 -17.02
CA PHE A 94 7.48 1.68 -18.04
C PHE A 94 8.66 1.82 -19.02
N ARG A 95 9.88 1.95 -18.49
CA ARG A 95 11.08 2.03 -19.35
C ARG A 95 11.29 0.80 -20.24
N LYS A 96 10.95 -0.39 -19.72
CA LYS A 96 11.02 -1.64 -20.52
C LYS A 96 10.01 -1.61 -21.68
N LEU A 97 8.78 -1.16 -21.39
CA LEU A 97 7.69 -1.12 -22.37
C LEU A 97 7.88 -0.01 -23.42
N ARG A 98 8.30 1.19 -23.00
CA ARG A 98 8.31 2.40 -23.83
C ARG A 98 9.70 2.83 -24.33
N LYS A 99 10.78 2.18 -23.88
CA LYS A 99 12.18 2.52 -24.21
C LYS A 99 12.58 3.97 -23.85
N ARG A 100 11.73 4.66 -23.07
CA ARG A 100 11.92 6.01 -22.54
C ARG A 100 11.60 6.04 -21.04
N LYS A 101 11.94 7.11 -20.33
CA LYS A 101 11.56 7.32 -18.95
C LYS A 101 10.19 7.98 -18.88
N ALA A 102 9.36 7.55 -17.92
CA ALA A 102 8.20 8.31 -17.51
C ALA A 102 8.64 9.57 -16.75
N ARG A 103 7.93 10.67 -16.92
CA ARG A 103 8.20 11.95 -16.26
C ARG A 103 7.00 12.49 -15.52
N TYR A 104 5.81 12.31 -16.08
CA TYR A 104 4.58 12.86 -15.52
C TYR A 104 3.69 11.74 -14.98
N LEU A 105 3.49 11.77 -13.67
CA LEU A 105 2.68 10.82 -12.90
C LEU A 105 1.34 11.45 -12.53
N ARG A 106 0.26 10.67 -12.58
CA ARG A 106 -0.96 10.88 -11.82
C ARG A 106 -1.16 9.71 -10.87
N GLU A 107 -1.34 9.99 -9.59
CA GLU A 107 -1.70 9.03 -8.56
C GLU A 107 -3.16 9.26 -8.18
N ASP A 108 -4.04 8.32 -8.55
CA ASP A 108 -5.44 8.30 -8.16
C ASP A 108 -5.56 7.68 -6.77
N PHE A 109 -6.48 8.21 -5.94
CA PHE A 109 -6.63 7.83 -4.54
C PHE A 109 -5.32 8.05 -3.74
N CYS A 110 -4.68 9.19 -3.95
CA CYS A 110 -3.31 9.42 -3.50
C CYS A 110 -3.15 9.54 -1.98
N GLY A 111 -4.24 9.73 -1.23
CA GLY A 111 -4.20 9.87 0.21
C GLY A 111 -3.21 10.93 0.65
N THR A 112 -2.19 10.53 1.41
CA THR A 112 -1.13 11.41 1.93
C THR A 112 -0.11 11.84 0.87
N ALA A 113 -0.26 11.46 -0.40
CA ALA A 113 0.63 11.75 -1.52
C ALA A 113 2.08 11.27 -1.34
N GLY A 114 2.26 10.19 -0.60
CA GLY A 114 3.59 9.61 -0.36
C GLY A 114 4.30 9.22 -1.66
N MET A 115 3.59 8.59 -2.59
CA MET A 115 4.15 8.18 -3.88
C MET A 115 4.42 9.38 -4.81
N CYS A 116 3.55 10.39 -4.84
CA CYS A 116 3.80 11.65 -5.56
C CYS A 116 5.10 12.31 -5.08
N CYS A 117 5.31 12.36 -3.76
CA CYS A 117 6.53 12.90 -3.16
C CYS A 117 7.76 12.07 -3.51
N GLU A 118 7.66 10.75 -3.44
CA GLU A 118 8.74 9.86 -3.82
C GLU A 118 9.11 10.02 -5.29
N TRP A 119 8.11 10.14 -6.18
CA TRP A 119 8.32 10.35 -7.61
C TRP A 119 9.18 11.56 -7.91
N VAL A 120 8.83 12.72 -7.37
CA VAL A 120 9.57 13.97 -7.63
C VAL A 120 10.94 14.02 -6.96
N LYS A 121 11.16 13.28 -5.86
CA LYS A 121 12.47 13.15 -5.21
C LYS A 121 13.49 12.46 -6.11
N ARG A 122 13.05 11.54 -6.96
CA ARG A 122 13.95 10.67 -7.75
C ARG A 122 14.62 11.38 -8.90
N LYS A 123 13.97 12.36 -9.53
CA LYS A 123 14.51 13.07 -10.70
C LYS A 123 14.03 14.54 -10.73
N PRO A 124 14.86 15.47 -11.20
CA PRO A 124 14.48 16.88 -11.27
C PRO A 124 13.43 17.19 -12.33
N ASP A 125 13.29 16.32 -13.35
CA ASP A 125 12.32 16.43 -14.44
C ASP A 125 11.02 15.67 -14.19
N HIS A 126 10.86 15.04 -13.01
CA HIS A 126 9.63 14.37 -12.61
C HIS A 126 8.62 15.38 -12.05
N THR A 127 7.37 15.26 -12.49
CA THR A 127 6.21 15.99 -11.97
C THR A 127 5.12 14.99 -11.60
N ALA A 128 4.31 15.33 -10.62
CA ALA A 128 3.23 14.47 -10.14
C ALA A 128 1.93 15.24 -9.87
N VAL A 129 0.82 14.59 -10.12
CA VAL A 129 -0.51 15.02 -9.67
C VAL A 129 -1.07 13.92 -8.79
N GLY A 130 -1.40 14.24 -7.54
CA GLY A 130 -2.14 13.39 -6.64
C GLY A 130 -3.61 13.80 -6.64
N VAL A 131 -4.50 12.83 -6.72
CA VAL A 131 -5.96 13.04 -6.74
C VAL A 131 -6.57 12.25 -5.60
N ASP A 132 -7.32 12.92 -4.76
CA ASP A 132 -8.12 12.29 -3.72
C ASP A 132 -9.38 13.11 -3.47
N ILE A 133 -10.46 12.46 -3.06
CA ILE A 133 -11.72 13.14 -2.73
C ILE A 133 -11.71 13.72 -1.30
N ASP A 134 -10.88 13.15 -0.43
CA ASP A 134 -10.75 13.56 0.97
C ASP A 134 -9.77 14.72 1.13
N GLY A 135 -10.32 15.93 1.34
CA GLY A 135 -9.53 17.15 1.55
C GLY A 135 -8.64 17.09 2.79
N ASP A 136 -9.11 16.47 3.86
CA ASP A 136 -8.37 16.41 5.13
C ASP A 136 -7.08 15.58 4.99
N VAL A 137 -7.15 14.47 4.26
CA VAL A 137 -5.95 13.66 3.99
C VAL A 137 -4.97 14.35 3.06
N LEU A 138 -5.46 15.12 2.09
CA LEU A 138 -4.61 15.94 1.22
C LEU A 138 -3.90 17.04 2.01
N ASP A 139 -4.59 17.70 2.94
CA ASP A 139 -4.00 18.73 3.82
C ASP A 139 -2.94 18.13 4.73
N TRP A 140 -3.22 16.97 5.30
CA TRP A 140 -2.21 16.21 6.05
C TRP A 140 -0.98 15.90 5.18
N GLY A 141 -1.19 15.48 3.94
CA GLY A 141 -0.12 15.22 2.96
C GLY A 141 0.71 16.46 2.65
N ARG A 142 0.08 17.65 2.52
CA ARG A 142 0.78 18.93 2.35
C ARG A 142 1.69 19.23 3.54
N GLU A 143 1.15 19.12 4.76
CA GLU A 143 1.86 19.43 5.99
C GLU A 143 3.00 18.47 6.30
N HIS A 144 2.80 17.17 6.06
CA HIS A 144 3.72 16.12 6.54
C HIS A 144 4.65 15.56 5.46
N ASN A 145 4.22 15.52 4.19
CA ASN A 145 4.99 14.93 3.11
C ASN A 145 5.56 15.98 2.15
N LEU A 146 4.73 16.87 1.60
CA LEU A 146 5.21 17.89 0.66
C LEU A 146 6.14 18.88 1.33
N SER A 147 5.87 19.30 2.56
CA SER A 147 6.70 20.24 3.33
C SER A 147 8.14 19.75 3.56
N ARG A 148 8.34 18.43 3.54
CA ARG A 148 9.67 17.80 3.71
C ARG A 148 10.46 17.67 2.41
N LEU A 149 9.88 18.05 1.29
CA LEU A 149 10.59 18.02 0.00
C LEU A 149 11.66 19.13 -0.03
N LYS A 150 12.75 18.85 -0.75
CA LYS A 150 13.77 19.88 -0.99
C LYS A 150 13.16 21.10 -1.68
N PRO A 151 13.72 22.31 -1.47
CA PRO A 151 13.25 23.51 -2.13
C PRO A 151 13.08 23.32 -3.65
N GLY A 152 11.95 23.78 -4.18
CA GLY A 152 11.58 23.63 -5.59
C GLY A 152 11.00 22.27 -5.98
N ALA A 153 11.20 21.21 -5.17
CA ALA A 153 10.60 19.91 -5.47
C ALA A 153 9.10 19.88 -5.20
N HIS A 154 8.62 20.58 -4.16
CA HIS A 154 7.20 20.70 -3.85
C HIS A 154 6.39 21.37 -4.95
N LEU A 155 7.01 22.29 -5.73
CA LEU A 155 6.36 22.95 -6.88
C LEU A 155 6.06 21.99 -8.04
N ARG A 156 6.60 20.77 -8.00
CA ARG A 156 6.40 19.74 -9.02
C ARG A 156 5.36 18.70 -8.63
N VAL A 157 4.70 18.89 -7.47
CA VAL A 157 3.56 18.09 -7.02
C VAL A 157 2.33 18.98 -6.94
N SER A 158 1.26 18.59 -7.60
CA SER A 158 -0.07 19.20 -7.48
C SER A 158 -1.00 18.22 -6.79
N LEU A 159 -1.74 18.67 -5.78
CA LEU A 159 -2.76 17.85 -5.11
C LEU A 159 -4.15 18.42 -5.44
N LEU A 160 -4.99 17.60 -6.02
CA LEU A 160 -6.35 17.93 -6.45
C LEU A 160 -7.35 17.21 -5.56
N GLN A 161 -8.21 17.98 -4.90
CA GLN A 161 -9.40 17.44 -4.25
C GLN A 161 -10.48 17.24 -5.30
N GLU A 162 -10.54 16.06 -5.91
CA GLU A 162 -11.39 15.79 -7.05
C GLU A 162 -11.79 14.32 -7.10
N ASP A 163 -12.90 14.03 -7.76
CA ASP A 163 -13.34 12.68 -8.09
C ASP A 163 -12.47 12.11 -9.23
N VAL A 164 -11.81 10.97 -8.99
CA VAL A 164 -10.96 10.30 -10.00
C VAL A 164 -11.69 9.96 -11.29
N CYS A 165 -13.03 9.84 -11.24
CA CYS A 165 -13.88 9.63 -12.42
C CYS A 165 -14.11 10.90 -13.26
N LYS A 166 -13.74 12.07 -12.75
CA LYS A 166 -13.97 13.38 -13.42
C LYS A 166 -12.68 14.15 -13.67
N VAL A 167 -11.61 13.82 -12.93
CA VAL A 167 -10.37 14.57 -12.95
C VAL A 167 -9.79 14.71 -14.35
N THR A 168 -9.32 15.91 -14.64
CA THR A 168 -8.54 16.23 -15.82
C THR A 168 -7.20 16.83 -15.43
N THR A 169 -6.16 16.48 -16.17
CA THR A 169 -4.82 17.05 -16.00
C THR A 169 -4.51 18.04 -17.12
N PRO A 170 -3.66 19.07 -16.89
CA PRO A 170 -3.35 20.09 -17.92
C PRO A 170 -2.76 19.51 -19.22
N LYS A 171 -2.17 18.34 -19.14
CA LYS A 171 -1.64 17.56 -20.27
C LYS A 171 -1.76 16.07 -19.96
N PRO A 172 -1.78 15.20 -20.98
CA PRO A 172 -1.76 13.75 -20.78
C PRO A 172 -0.56 13.30 -19.95
N VAL A 173 -0.77 12.29 -19.10
CA VAL A 173 0.24 11.76 -18.19
C VAL A 173 0.90 10.50 -18.73
N ASP A 174 2.17 10.29 -18.41
CA ASP A 174 2.89 9.07 -18.80
C ASP A 174 2.37 7.83 -18.03
N VAL A 175 2.07 8.04 -16.76
CA VAL A 175 1.69 6.98 -15.83
C VAL A 175 0.50 7.43 -15.00
N VAL A 176 -0.48 6.53 -14.86
CA VAL A 176 -1.50 6.58 -13.81
C VAL A 176 -1.25 5.44 -12.84
N LEU A 177 -1.33 5.73 -11.54
CA LEU A 177 -1.30 4.73 -10.47
C LEU A 177 -2.65 4.67 -9.77
N ALA A 178 -3.13 3.45 -9.50
CA ALA A 178 -4.26 3.16 -8.62
C ALA A 178 -3.85 2.02 -7.69
N MET A 179 -3.11 2.36 -6.65
CA MET A 179 -2.49 1.42 -5.72
C MET A 179 -3.30 1.24 -4.44
N ASN A 180 -2.88 0.28 -3.61
CA ASN A 180 -3.51 -0.10 -2.36
C ASN A 180 -4.97 -0.53 -2.55
N PHE A 181 -5.27 -1.16 -3.70
CA PHE A 181 -6.58 -1.72 -4.05
C PHE A 181 -7.73 -0.70 -4.06
N SER A 182 -7.42 0.59 -4.12
CA SER A 182 -8.38 1.67 -3.90
C SER A 182 -9.55 1.68 -4.89
N TYR A 183 -9.34 1.19 -6.12
CA TYR A 183 -10.40 1.06 -7.14
C TYR A 183 -11.52 0.07 -6.74
N GLN A 184 -11.32 -0.75 -5.72
CA GLN A 184 -12.35 -1.67 -5.21
C GLN A 184 -13.55 -0.96 -4.55
N ILE A 185 -13.47 0.37 -4.35
CA ILE A 185 -14.64 1.19 -3.96
C ILE A 185 -15.75 1.14 -5.00
N PHE A 186 -15.42 0.90 -6.27
CA PHE A 186 -16.40 0.77 -7.34
C PHE A 186 -17.10 -0.58 -7.26
N LYS A 187 -18.41 -0.56 -6.99
CA LYS A 187 -19.20 -1.76 -6.72
C LYS A 187 -19.79 -2.41 -7.98
N THR A 188 -19.86 -1.69 -9.11
CA THR A 188 -20.45 -2.20 -10.33
C THR A 188 -19.47 -2.14 -11.52
N ARG A 189 -19.66 -3.02 -12.51
CA ARG A 189 -18.88 -3.00 -13.77
C ARG A 189 -18.97 -1.65 -14.47
N GLU A 190 -20.14 -1.01 -14.43
CA GLU A 190 -20.36 0.30 -15.04
C GLU A 190 -19.47 1.38 -14.39
N GLN A 191 -19.44 1.42 -13.04
CA GLN A 191 -18.62 2.36 -12.29
C GLN A 191 -17.12 2.14 -12.56
N LEU A 192 -16.64 0.90 -12.41
CA LEU A 192 -15.23 0.59 -12.60
C LEU A 192 -14.80 0.77 -14.06
N GLY A 193 -15.62 0.33 -15.02
CA GLY A 193 -15.37 0.56 -16.45
C GLY A 193 -15.41 2.06 -16.81
N GLY A 194 -16.29 2.85 -16.16
CA GLY A 194 -16.33 4.31 -16.28
C GLY A 194 -15.02 4.96 -15.82
N TYR A 195 -14.51 4.54 -14.67
CA TYR A 195 -13.21 4.96 -14.14
C TYR A 195 -12.07 4.61 -15.12
N PHE A 196 -12.01 3.38 -15.62
CA PHE A 196 -10.96 2.97 -16.55
C PHE A 196 -10.98 3.77 -17.86
N ARG A 197 -12.17 4.09 -18.39
CA ARG A 197 -12.29 4.98 -19.55
C ARG A 197 -11.79 6.41 -19.26
N GLN A 198 -12.03 6.91 -18.06
CA GLN A 198 -11.51 8.22 -17.64
C GLN A 198 -9.99 8.22 -17.50
N VAL A 199 -9.43 7.15 -16.95
CA VAL A 199 -7.97 6.93 -16.90
C VAL A 199 -7.38 6.93 -18.30
N LEU A 200 -7.95 6.13 -19.20
CA LEU A 200 -7.49 6.01 -20.59
C LEU A 200 -7.45 7.37 -21.31
N LYS A 201 -8.47 8.21 -21.13
CA LYS A 201 -8.53 9.57 -21.69
C LYS A 201 -7.40 10.46 -21.20
N GLY A 202 -7.04 10.34 -19.91
CA GLY A 202 -5.99 11.14 -19.27
C GLY A 202 -4.56 10.71 -19.60
N LEU A 203 -4.37 9.49 -20.11
CA LEU A 203 -3.05 8.96 -20.48
C LEU A 203 -2.55 9.55 -21.80
N ALA A 204 -1.23 9.75 -21.89
CA ALA A 204 -0.52 9.98 -23.17
C ALA A 204 -0.72 8.77 -24.11
N ASP A 205 -0.49 8.94 -25.42
CA ASP A 205 -0.72 7.87 -26.40
C ASP A 205 0.10 6.60 -26.12
N ASP A 206 1.23 6.72 -25.48
CA ASP A 206 2.04 5.62 -24.98
C ASP A 206 1.99 5.50 -23.45
N GLY A 207 0.96 6.05 -22.82
CA GLY A 207 0.79 6.01 -21.38
C GLY A 207 0.46 4.63 -20.85
N VAL A 208 0.63 4.44 -19.52
CA VAL A 208 0.44 3.15 -18.85
C VAL A 208 -0.26 3.35 -17.52
N LEU A 209 -1.32 2.57 -17.28
CA LEU A 209 -1.93 2.41 -15.98
C LEU A 209 -1.25 1.27 -15.21
N PHE A 210 -0.91 1.51 -13.95
CA PHE A 210 -0.48 0.49 -13.00
C PHE A 210 -1.46 0.44 -11.83
N MET A 211 -1.86 -0.74 -11.47
CA MET A 211 -2.70 -1.01 -10.31
C MET A 211 -2.30 -2.32 -9.66
N ASP A 212 -2.53 -2.46 -8.38
CA ASP A 212 -2.36 -3.71 -7.67
C ASP A 212 -3.69 -4.46 -7.52
N ALA A 213 -3.61 -5.76 -7.31
CA ALA A 213 -4.76 -6.60 -7.00
C ALA A 213 -4.36 -7.69 -6.03
N PHE A 214 -5.30 -8.09 -5.19
CA PHE A 214 -5.15 -9.24 -4.30
C PHE A 214 -6.27 -10.24 -4.50
N GLY A 215 -6.01 -11.47 -4.11
CA GLY A 215 -6.98 -12.56 -4.16
C GLY A 215 -6.44 -13.80 -3.47
N GLY A 216 -6.94 -14.96 -3.89
CA GLY A 216 -6.68 -16.24 -3.26
C GLY A 216 -7.90 -16.72 -2.47
N TYR A 217 -7.94 -18.02 -2.12
CA TYR A 217 -9.11 -18.59 -1.46
C TYR A 217 -9.33 -18.11 -0.01
N GLU A 218 -8.34 -17.46 0.61
CA GLU A 218 -8.50 -16.83 1.92
C GLU A 218 -9.03 -15.39 1.83
N SER A 219 -9.02 -14.78 0.67
CA SER A 219 -9.59 -13.44 0.48
C SER A 219 -11.11 -13.39 0.70
N PHE A 220 -11.78 -14.56 0.69
CA PHE A 220 -13.20 -14.72 0.98
C PHE A 220 -13.51 -15.04 2.45
N LYS A 221 -12.48 -15.19 3.29
CA LYS A 221 -12.66 -15.56 4.70
C LYS A 221 -12.73 -14.32 5.60
N GLU A 222 -13.58 -14.38 6.60
CA GLU A 222 -13.52 -13.47 7.74
C GLU A 222 -12.30 -13.82 8.59
N ILE A 223 -11.29 -12.96 8.58
CA ILE A 223 -10.01 -13.23 9.20
C ILE A 223 -9.38 -11.95 9.77
N LYS A 224 -8.58 -12.10 10.83
CA LYS A 224 -7.76 -11.02 11.39
C LYS A 224 -6.30 -11.40 11.38
N GLU A 225 -5.53 -10.64 10.63
CA GLU A 225 -4.09 -10.78 10.56
C GLU A 225 -3.40 -9.70 11.39
N LYS A 226 -2.30 -10.09 12.07
CA LYS A 226 -1.59 -9.20 12.98
C LYS A 226 -0.12 -9.17 12.64
N ARG A 227 0.44 -7.96 12.48
CA ARG A 227 1.86 -7.75 12.25
C ARG A 227 2.46 -6.83 13.31
N LYS A 228 3.56 -7.26 13.93
CA LYS A 228 4.30 -6.44 14.90
C LYS A 228 5.23 -5.49 14.15
N LEU A 229 5.13 -4.21 14.46
CA LEU A 229 6.00 -3.16 13.96
C LEU A 229 6.69 -2.45 15.14
N LYS A 230 7.66 -1.59 14.84
CA LYS A 230 8.37 -0.82 15.88
C LYS A 230 7.39 0.13 16.59
N GLY A 231 7.06 -0.19 17.83
CA GLY A 231 6.21 0.63 18.71
C GLY A 231 4.71 0.36 18.64
N PHE A 232 4.22 -0.50 17.74
CA PHE A 232 2.80 -0.85 17.63
C PHE A 232 2.58 -2.17 16.89
N LYS A 233 1.34 -2.66 16.88
CA LYS A 233 0.89 -3.77 16.03
C LYS A 233 -0.16 -3.25 15.05
N TYR A 234 0.06 -3.55 13.78
CA TYR A 234 -0.92 -3.40 12.71
C TYR A 234 -1.83 -4.63 12.69
N ILE A 235 -3.12 -4.41 12.50
CA ILE A 235 -4.13 -5.47 12.43
C ILE A 235 -5.01 -5.20 11.22
N TRP A 236 -4.96 -6.09 10.25
CA TRP A 236 -5.89 -6.14 9.12
C TRP A 236 -7.03 -7.09 9.44
N GLU A 237 -8.26 -6.67 9.22
CA GLU A 237 -9.47 -7.44 9.44
C GLU A 237 -10.31 -7.50 8.17
N HIS A 238 -10.55 -8.69 7.64
CA HIS A 238 -11.69 -8.96 6.78
C HIS A 238 -12.88 -9.21 7.69
N ALA A 239 -13.77 -8.24 7.80
CA ALA A 239 -14.89 -8.28 8.77
C ALA A 239 -16.11 -8.99 8.20
N SER A 240 -16.32 -8.95 6.89
CA SER A 240 -17.38 -9.69 6.20
C SER A 240 -17.11 -9.84 4.71
N TYR A 241 -17.70 -10.87 4.11
CA TYR A 241 -17.75 -11.10 2.67
C TYR A 241 -19.15 -11.55 2.25
N ASN A 242 -19.70 -10.93 1.22
CA ASN A 242 -20.98 -11.34 0.62
C ASN A 242 -20.74 -12.04 -0.71
N PRO A 243 -20.94 -13.38 -0.80
CA PRO A 243 -20.65 -14.13 -2.03
C PRO A 243 -21.59 -13.82 -3.20
N ILE A 244 -22.74 -13.18 -2.96
CA ILE A 244 -23.70 -12.83 -4.01
C ILE A 244 -23.25 -11.54 -4.71
N SER A 245 -22.84 -10.53 -3.96
CA SER A 245 -22.42 -9.22 -4.51
C SER A 245 -20.92 -9.08 -4.71
N GLY A 246 -20.10 -9.95 -4.08
CA GLY A 246 -18.65 -9.83 -4.02
C GLY A 246 -18.18 -8.72 -3.07
N GLU A 247 -19.09 -8.12 -2.29
CA GLU A 247 -18.73 -7.07 -1.35
C GLU A 247 -17.95 -7.58 -0.17
N ILE A 248 -16.91 -6.85 0.20
CA ILE A 248 -16.09 -7.10 1.39
C ILE A 248 -16.03 -5.85 2.27
N LEU A 249 -16.04 -6.07 3.58
CA LEU A 249 -15.80 -5.02 4.55
C LEU A 249 -14.48 -5.29 5.26
N CYS A 250 -13.54 -4.36 5.15
CA CYS A 250 -12.23 -4.50 5.76
C CYS A 250 -11.93 -3.35 6.72
N HIS A 251 -11.13 -3.63 7.75
CA HIS A 251 -10.70 -2.62 8.72
C HIS A 251 -9.21 -2.72 9.00
N ILE A 252 -8.59 -1.56 9.22
CA ILE A 252 -7.28 -1.46 9.84
C ILE A 252 -7.45 -1.02 11.30
N HIS A 253 -6.75 -1.72 12.19
CA HIS A 253 -6.64 -1.35 13.60
C HIS A 253 -5.18 -1.27 14.01
N PHE A 254 -4.92 -0.49 15.05
CA PHE A 254 -3.59 -0.44 15.67
C PHE A 254 -3.70 -0.76 17.16
N SER A 255 -2.72 -1.48 17.70
CA SER A 255 -2.63 -1.72 19.13
C SER A 255 -1.22 -1.41 19.64
N PHE A 256 -1.16 -0.86 20.84
CA PHE A 256 0.05 -0.29 21.41
C PHE A 256 0.54 -1.08 22.64
N PRO A 257 1.83 -0.91 23.03
CA PRO A 257 2.41 -1.60 24.19
C PRO A 257 1.71 -1.29 25.51
N ASP A 258 1.11 -0.09 25.67
CA ASP A 258 0.35 0.30 26.85
C ASP A 258 -1.02 -0.37 26.95
N GLY A 259 -1.37 -1.23 25.97
CA GLY A 259 -2.64 -1.93 25.87
C GLY A 259 -3.76 -1.13 25.22
N SER A 260 -3.53 0.14 24.90
CA SER A 260 -4.50 0.97 24.16
C SER A 260 -4.64 0.51 22.70
N LYS A 261 -5.76 0.86 22.07
CA LYS A 261 -6.08 0.42 20.70
C LYS A 261 -6.77 1.54 19.95
N MET A 262 -6.35 1.74 18.71
CA MET A 262 -7.07 2.52 17.71
C MET A 262 -7.86 1.54 16.84
N LYS A 263 -9.15 1.37 17.15
CA LYS A 263 -10.03 0.45 16.42
C LYS A 263 -10.60 1.15 15.20
N ARG A 264 -10.67 0.43 14.06
CA ARG A 264 -11.22 0.93 12.80
C ARG A 264 -10.60 2.28 12.42
N ALA A 265 -9.26 2.35 12.51
CA ALA A 265 -8.52 3.54 12.08
C ALA A 265 -8.80 3.86 10.61
N PHE A 266 -8.98 2.81 9.81
CA PHE A 266 -9.47 2.87 8.45
C PHE A 266 -10.52 1.79 8.23
N THR A 267 -11.50 2.08 7.38
CA THR A 267 -12.58 1.17 6.98
C THR A 267 -12.72 1.21 5.47
N TYR A 268 -12.79 0.05 4.87
CA TYR A 268 -12.92 -0.14 3.44
C TYR A 268 -14.17 -0.95 3.16
N ASP A 269 -15.11 -0.36 2.46
CA ASP A 269 -16.29 -1.00 1.94
C ASP A 269 -16.09 -1.19 0.44
N TRP A 270 -15.59 -2.36 0.07
CA TRP A 270 -15.10 -2.70 -1.25
C TRP A 270 -15.92 -3.79 -1.92
N ARG A 271 -15.74 -3.95 -3.23
CA ARG A 271 -16.05 -5.17 -3.96
C ARG A 271 -14.74 -5.87 -4.34
N LEU A 272 -14.62 -7.15 -4.00
CA LEU A 272 -13.49 -7.97 -4.43
C LEU A 272 -13.66 -8.33 -5.91
N TRP A 273 -12.80 -7.76 -6.75
CA TRP A 273 -12.76 -8.02 -8.18
C TRP A 273 -11.77 -9.12 -8.50
N THR A 274 -12.17 -10.09 -9.35
CA THR A 274 -11.27 -11.13 -9.84
C THR A 274 -10.35 -10.60 -10.96
N LEU A 275 -9.19 -11.23 -11.14
CA LEU A 275 -8.27 -10.85 -12.24
C LEU A 275 -8.90 -10.94 -13.62
N PRO A 276 -9.70 -12.00 -13.98
CA PRO A 276 -10.42 -12.01 -15.24
C PRO A 276 -11.34 -10.82 -15.43
N GLU A 277 -12.17 -10.47 -14.44
CA GLU A 277 -13.06 -9.30 -14.49
C GLU A 277 -12.28 -8.01 -14.73
N LEU A 278 -11.16 -7.80 -14.03
CA LEU A 278 -10.33 -6.61 -14.17
C LEU A 278 -9.70 -6.52 -15.57
N GLN A 279 -9.17 -7.62 -16.11
CA GLN A 279 -8.57 -7.67 -17.44
C GLN A 279 -9.61 -7.40 -18.52
N GLU A 280 -10.80 -8.00 -18.41
CA GLU A 280 -11.91 -7.78 -19.33
C GLU A 280 -12.38 -6.32 -19.31
N LEU A 281 -12.62 -5.75 -18.12
CA LEU A 281 -13.04 -4.35 -17.96
C LEU A 281 -12.04 -3.35 -18.51
N LEU A 282 -10.73 -3.59 -18.31
CA LEU A 282 -9.67 -2.76 -18.88
C LEU A 282 -9.67 -2.85 -20.41
N THR A 283 -9.83 -4.05 -20.97
CA THR A 283 -9.93 -4.26 -22.42
C THR A 283 -11.19 -3.60 -22.99
N GLU A 284 -12.35 -3.76 -22.36
CA GLU A 284 -13.61 -3.10 -22.71
C GLU A 284 -13.53 -1.57 -22.63
N ALA A 285 -12.71 -1.05 -21.71
CA ALA A 285 -12.46 0.39 -21.60
C ALA A 285 -11.60 0.95 -22.72
N GLY A 286 -10.91 0.08 -23.50
CA GLY A 286 -10.12 0.45 -24.66
C GLY A 286 -8.60 0.39 -24.49
N PHE A 287 -8.09 -0.19 -23.38
CA PHE A 287 -6.67 -0.46 -23.24
C PHE A 287 -6.21 -1.50 -24.27
N SER A 288 -5.13 -1.19 -24.99
CA SER A 288 -4.64 -2.03 -26.10
C SER A 288 -4.00 -3.34 -25.63
N ARG A 289 -3.47 -3.35 -24.40
CA ARG A 289 -2.85 -4.52 -23.80
C ARG A 289 -2.96 -4.46 -22.28
N VAL A 290 -3.35 -5.59 -21.67
CA VAL A 290 -3.42 -5.76 -20.22
C VAL A 290 -2.56 -6.95 -19.82
N GLN A 291 -1.64 -6.77 -18.88
CA GLN A 291 -0.75 -7.82 -18.39
C GLN A 291 -0.80 -7.91 -16.87
N VAL A 292 -0.87 -9.15 -16.37
CA VAL A 292 -0.64 -9.43 -14.95
C VAL A 292 0.86 -9.63 -14.73
N TYR A 293 1.39 -8.95 -13.72
CA TYR A 293 2.75 -9.13 -13.23
C TYR A 293 2.67 -9.87 -11.91
N TRP A 294 3.02 -11.15 -11.95
CA TRP A 294 2.96 -12.06 -10.82
C TRP A 294 4.25 -12.02 -10.01
N GLU A 295 4.13 -12.10 -8.69
CA GLU A 295 5.30 -12.17 -7.82
C GLU A 295 6.04 -13.48 -8.04
N GLN A 296 7.37 -13.41 -8.09
CA GLN A 296 8.21 -14.59 -8.17
C GLN A 296 8.43 -15.15 -6.77
N THR A 297 8.28 -16.44 -6.63
CA THR A 297 8.54 -17.17 -5.39
C THR A 297 10.03 -17.59 -5.35
N ASP A 298 10.59 -17.60 -4.18
CA ASP A 298 11.91 -18.16 -3.93
C ASP A 298 11.80 -19.68 -3.82
N ASP A 299 12.59 -20.40 -4.62
CA ASP A 299 12.48 -21.86 -4.75
C ASP A 299 12.88 -22.60 -3.46
N GLU A 300 13.72 -21.99 -2.60
CA GLU A 300 14.21 -22.63 -1.36
C GLU A 300 13.27 -22.37 -0.19
N THR A 301 12.77 -21.15 -0.05
CA THR A 301 11.94 -20.74 1.09
C THR A 301 10.44 -20.81 0.82
N GLY A 302 10.05 -20.82 -0.46
CA GLY A 302 8.65 -20.69 -0.88
C GLY A 302 8.04 -19.32 -0.62
N GLU A 303 8.85 -18.32 -0.25
CA GLU A 303 8.40 -16.95 0.01
C GLU A 303 8.44 -16.08 -1.25
N GLY A 304 7.61 -15.04 -1.29
CA GLY A 304 7.66 -14.03 -2.35
C GLY A 304 8.97 -13.27 -2.35
N THR A 305 9.54 -12.99 -3.52
CA THR A 305 10.85 -12.32 -3.67
C THR A 305 10.75 -10.80 -3.81
N GLY A 306 9.55 -10.23 -3.85
CA GLY A 306 9.32 -8.82 -4.24
C GLY A 306 9.65 -8.52 -5.70
N LYS A 307 9.90 -9.54 -6.54
CA LYS A 307 10.18 -9.38 -7.97
C LYS A 307 8.97 -9.85 -8.78
N TYR A 308 8.49 -8.98 -9.65
CA TYR A 308 7.30 -9.23 -10.48
C TYR A 308 7.69 -9.43 -11.94
N LYS A 309 7.10 -10.42 -12.59
CA LYS A 309 7.25 -10.69 -14.02
C LYS A 309 5.89 -10.88 -14.67
N PRO A 310 5.75 -10.55 -15.96
CA PRO A 310 4.54 -10.89 -16.72
C PRO A 310 4.27 -12.38 -16.64
N ALA A 311 3.03 -12.75 -16.33
CA ALA A 311 2.59 -14.14 -16.23
C ALA A 311 1.18 -14.30 -16.80
N THR A 312 0.91 -15.48 -17.34
CA THR A 312 -0.41 -15.93 -17.80
C THR A 312 -0.95 -17.07 -16.93
N VAL A 313 -0.11 -17.57 -16.04
CA VAL A 313 -0.45 -18.61 -15.06
C VAL A 313 0.08 -18.13 -13.71
N GLY A 314 -0.73 -18.26 -12.67
CA GLY A 314 -0.37 -18.02 -11.28
C GLY A 314 -0.75 -19.21 -10.41
N GLU A 315 -0.11 -19.34 -9.26
CA GLU A 315 -0.42 -20.39 -8.30
C GLU A 315 -1.75 -20.09 -7.59
N ALA A 316 -2.54 -21.15 -7.34
CA ALA A 316 -3.79 -21.06 -6.57
C ALA A 316 -3.51 -20.97 -5.07
N ASP A 317 -2.77 -19.93 -4.67
CA ASP A 317 -2.37 -19.70 -3.28
C ASP A 317 -3.54 -19.22 -2.42
N PRO A 318 -3.48 -19.44 -1.09
CA PRO A 318 -4.45 -18.89 -0.13
C PRO A 318 -4.61 -17.38 -0.21
N GLY A 319 -3.49 -16.67 -0.43
CA GLY A 319 -3.45 -15.23 -0.64
C GLY A 319 -2.32 -14.86 -1.57
N TRP A 320 -2.59 -13.95 -2.50
CA TRP A 320 -1.61 -13.42 -3.43
C TRP A 320 -1.86 -11.93 -3.69
N VAL A 321 -0.80 -11.24 -4.08
CA VAL A 321 -0.85 -9.87 -4.60
C VAL A 321 -0.10 -9.84 -5.92
N CYS A 322 -0.64 -9.12 -6.89
CA CYS A 322 -0.01 -8.92 -8.18
C CYS A 322 -0.21 -7.49 -8.67
N PHE A 323 0.47 -7.11 -9.74
CA PHE A 323 0.19 -5.87 -10.44
C PHE A 323 -0.50 -6.15 -11.77
N LEU A 324 -1.47 -5.27 -12.12
CA LEU A 324 -1.99 -5.16 -13.47
C LEU A 324 -1.33 -3.94 -14.13
N VAL A 325 -0.86 -4.14 -15.35
CA VAL A 325 -0.23 -3.11 -16.18
C VAL A 325 -1.02 -3.02 -17.47
N ALA A 326 -1.71 -1.91 -17.67
CA ALA A 326 -2.57 -1.69 -18.82
C ALA A 326 -2.01 -0.56 -19.69
N GLU A 327 -1.81 -0.86 -20.98
CA GLU A 327 -1.19 0.01 -21.97
C GLU A 327 -2.27 0.68 -22.83
N LYS A 328 -2.17 2.00 -23.01
CA LYS A 328 -3.02 2.73 -23.95
C LYS A 328 -2.70 2.39 -25.40
#